data_3cc536be1a0dc228b0924a27e315dde1
#
_entry.id   3cc536be1a0dc228b0924a27e315dde1
#
_cell.length_a   1.000
_cell.length_b   1.000
_cell.length_c   1.000
_cell.angle_alpha   90.00
_cell.angle_beta   90.00
_cell.angle_gamma   90.00
#
_symmetry.space_group_name_H-M   'P 1'
#
loop_
_entity.id
_entity.type
_entity.pdbx_description
1 polymer ?
#
loop_
_entity_poly.entity_id
_entity_poly.type
_entity_poly.pdbx_seq_one_letter_code
_entity_poly.pdbx_strand_id
1 'polypeptide(L)'
;LGRIFTNLVNAATMRDLTEAGVLVPMRVFSCTKPDMTGAETAGGEWTDKAAESRGMEIIGDVVTEWCKFASDRKTIVFGATIKHCEEICRQFVDAGVMAALFTSHTTPEERKELLAEYEKPDSAIRVLISVEALAKGFDVKDVGCVCDCRPLRKSLSTAIQMWGRGLRSSPETGKTDCMLLDFSGNIIRFAADFEDIFHNGLPALDHGEKLDKAIRRDEDKPESKCPSCGHKPFAKRCMACGFEVQSSSLIVHEAGEMREVMIGKKKAADDPRHLWEQLCTLSRSSGAQDKAPGRAYYWFREIAGTAPPKNWDFASTPNVPVTRTVSNKIQAMRIAYAKSMSLRAAA
;
A
#
# COMPACT_ATOMS: atom_id res chain seq x y z
N LEU A 1 5.89 -7.56 20.66
CA LEU A 1 6.37 -8.96 20.68
C LEU A 1 7.80 -9.05 21.22
N GLY A 2 8.71 -8.13 20.88
CA GLY A 2 10.09 -8.13 21.34
C GLY A 2 10.32 -7.98 22.85
N ARG A 3 9.28 -7.61 23.63
CA ARG A 3 9.34 -7.66 25.11
C ARG A 3 9.16 -9.08 25.67
N ILE A 4 8.64 -10.01 24.88
CA ILE A 4 8.32 -11.38 25.31
C ILE A 4 9.26 -12.38 24.64
N PHE A 5 9.55 -12.17 23.36
CA PHE A 5 10.39 -13.04 22.55
C PHE A 5 11.75 -12.38 22.29
N THR A 6 12.82 -13.12 22.39
CA THR A 6 14.19 -12.64 22.19
C THR A 6 14.72 -12.91 20.79
N ASN A 7 14.14 -13.87 20.09
CA ASN A 7 14.59 -14.30 18.77
C ASN A 7 13.46 -14.27 17.74
N LEU A 8 13.79 -13.87 16.53
CA LEU A 8 12.95 -13.93 15.34
C LEU A 8 13.55 -14.92 14.36
N VAL A 9 12.75 -15.85 13.87
CA VAL A 9 13.14 -16.77 12.80
C VAL A 9 12.19 -16.56 11.63
N ASN A 10 12.71 -16.10 10.51
CA ASN A 10 11.99 -16.07 9.24
C ASN A 10 12.13 -17.45 8.58
N ALA A 11 11.12 -18.30 8.71
CA ALA A 11 11.13 -19.65 8.13
C ALA A 11 11.05 -19.62 6.59
N ALA A 12 10.31 -18.65 6.04
CA ALA A 12 10.20 -18.38 4.60
C ALA A 12 9.79 -16.91 4.41
N THR A 13 10.25 -16.31 3.32
CA THR A 13 9.81 -14.96 2.90
C THR A 13 8.52 -15.05 2.07
N MET A 14 7.84 -13.92 1.88
CA MET A 14 6.69 -13.88 0.97
C MET A 14 7.09 -14.25 -0.46
N ARG A 15 8.30 -13.89 -0.88
CA ARG A 15 8.88 -14.29 -2.16
C ARG A 15 9.03 -15.81 -2.26
N ASP A 16 9.64 -16.45 -1.27
CA ASP A 16 9.84 -17.89 -1.27
C ASP A 16 8.50 -18.64 -1.34
N LEU A 17 7.48 -18.15 -0.60
CA LEU A 17 6.12 -18.70 -0.64
C LEU A 17 5.43 -18.49 -1.99
N THR A 18 5.71 -17.39 -2.67
CA THR A 18 5.18 -17.12 -4.01
C THR A 18 5.87 -18.01 -5.05
N GLU A 19 7.19 -18.17 -4.98
CA GLU A 19 7.95 -19.06 -5.84
C GLU A 19 7.55 -20.54 -5.64
N ALA A 20 7.21 -20.93 -4.40
CA ALA A 20 6.70 -22.25 -4.07
C ALA A 20 5.20 -22.48 -4.43
N GLY A 21 4.49 -21.46 -4.93
CA GLY A 21 3.08 -21.55 -5.29
C GLY A 21 2.10 -21.61 -4.10
N VAL A 22 2.57 -21.36 -2.88
CA VAL A 22 1.73 -21.22 -1.68
C VAL A 22 0.98 -19.89 -1.70
N LEU A 23 1.62 -18.84 -2.22
CA LEU A 23 1.02 -17.56 -2.51
C LEU A 23 0.97 -17.33 -4.02
N VAL A 24 0.02 -16.53 -4.48
CA VAL A 24 -0.04 -16.07 -5.87
C VAL A 24 0.63 -14.70 -6.01
N PRO A 25 1.16 -14.36 -7.20
CA PRO A 25 1.68 -13.03 -7.49
C PRO A 25 0.61 -11.95 -7.28
N MET A 26 1.03 -10.80 -6.75
CA MET A 26 0.17 -9.62 -6.58
C MET A 26 0.40 -8.65 -7.75
N ARG A 27 -0.70 -8.29 -8.43
CA ARG A 27 -0.71 -7.20 -9.41
C ARG A 27 -1.33 -5.98 -8.75
N VAL A 28 -0.62 -4.87 -8.77
CA VAL A 28 -1.01 -3.66 -8.05
C VAL A 28 -1.40 -2.57 -9.02
N PHE A 29 -2.57 -2.00 -8.77
CA PHE A 29 -3.08 -0.82 -9.45
C PHE A 29 -3.30 0.25 -8.40
N SER A 30 -2.73 1.42 -8.60
CA SER A 30 -2.85 2.55 -7.68
C SER A 30 -3.06 3.84 -8.45
N CYS A 31 -3.72 4.77 -7.80
CA CYS A 31 -3.91 6.13 -8.27
C CYS A 31 -3.03 7.11 -7.47
N THR A 32 -3.23 8.39 -7.67
CA THR A 32 -2.56 9.44 -6.91
C THR A 32 -2.94 9.34 -5.42
N LYS A 33 -1.98 9.58 -4.52
CA LYS A 33 -2.25 9.54 -3.07
C LYS A 33 -3.32 10.56 -2.69
N PRO A 34 -4.27 10.22 -1.80
CA PRO A 34 -5.09 11.23 -1.13
C PRO A 34 -4.18 12.23 -0.40
N ASP A 35 -4.49 13.51 -0.48
CA ASP A 35 -3.76 14.53 0.28
C ASP A 35 -4.16 14.45 1.76
N MET A 36 -3.32 13.84 2.55
CA MET A 36 -3.48 13.71 4.00
C MET A 36 -2.74 14.79 4.79
N THR A 37 -2.26 15.86 4.13
CA THR A 37 -1.55 16.97 4.78
C THR A 37 -2.46 17.65 5.80
N GLY A 38 -1.99 17.74 7.06
CA GLY A 38 -2.76 18.32 8.16
C GLY A 38 -3.93 17.48 8.67
N ALA A 39 -4.06 16.22 8.24
CA ALA A 39 -5.08 15.32 8.75
C ALA A 39 -4.84 14.98 10.23
N GLU A 40 -5.92 14.95 11.01
CA GLU A 40 -5.88 14.66 12.44
C GLU A 40 -5.37 13.24 12.70
N THR A 41 -4.50 13.10 13.70
CA THR A 41 -3.89 11.80 14.06
C THR A 41 -4.12 11.44 15.53
N ALA A 42 -4.36 10.17 15.79
CA ALA A 42 -4.44 9.59 17.13
C ALA A 42 -3.64 8.29 17.20
N GLY A 43 -2.78 8.17 18.23
CA GLY A 43 -1.94 6.98 18.40
C GLY A 43 -0.96 6.72 17.26
N GLY A 44 -0.61 7.74 16.47
CA GLY A 44 0.30 7.63 15.32
C GLY A 44 -0.38 7.28 14.00
N GLU A 45 -1.66 6.91 13.99
CA GLU A 45 -2.49 6.71 12.80
C GLU A 45 -3.41 7.91 12.59
N TRP A 46 -3.96 8.06 11.37
CA TRP A 46 -5.03 9.03 11.12
C TRP A 46 -6.27 8.63 11.89
N THR A 47 -7.01 9.61 12.41
CA THR A 47 -8.31 9.32 13.02
C THR A 47 -9.27 8.78 11.97
N ASP A 48 -10.19 7.89 12.37
CA ASP A 48 -11.21 7.35 11.46
C ASP A 48 -11.98 8.48 10.76
N LYS A 49 -12.24 9.58 11.48
CA LYS A 49 -12.88 10.77 10.91
C LYS A 49 -12.02 11.48 9.88
N ALA A 50 -10.71 11.60 10.09
CA ALA A 50 -9.79 12.19 9.11
C ALA A 50 -9.60 11.27 7.90
N ALA A 51 -9.49 9.97 8.13
CA ALA A 51 -9.46 8.97 7.07
C ALA A 51 -10.78 8.94 6.27
N GLU A 52 -11.93 9.07 6.94
CA GLU A 52 -13.23 9.17 6.29
C GLU A 52 -13.35 10.44 5.46
N SER A 53 -13.10 11.62 6.03
CA SER A 53 -13.29 12.90 5.33
C SER A 53 -12.33 13.11 4.15
N ARG A 54 -11.12 12.56 4.23
CA ARG A 54 -10.10 12.68 3.18
C ARG A 54 -9.95 11.42 2.34
N GLY A 55 -10.33 10.28 2.86
CA GLY A 55 -10.43 9.03 2.10
C GLY A 55 -11.73 8.95 1.30
N MET A 56 -12.71 9.82 1.59
CA MET A 56 -13.91 9.99 0.77
C MET A 56 -13.67 10.91 -0.44
N GLU A 57 -12.63 11.72 -0.39
CA GLU A 57 -12.00 12.33 -1.58
C GLU A 57 -11.13 11.29 -2.31
N ILE A 58 -11.47 9.99 -2.18
CA ILE A 58 -10.74 8.93 -2.86
C ILE A 58 -10.89 9.10 -4.34
N ILE A 59 -9.76 9.15 -4.91
CA ILE A 59 -9.49 9.34 -6.29
C ILE A 59 -9.94 8.09 -7.05
N GLY A 60 -10.99 8.24 -7.81
CA GLY A 60 -11.56 7.19 -8.62
C GLY A 60 -12.84 6.59 -8.02
N ASP A 61 -13.76 6.27 -8.88
CA ASP A 61 -14.95 5.50 -8.56
C ASP A 61 -14.54 4.03 -8.33
N VAL A 62 -14.67 3.58 -7.08
CA VAL A 62 -14.29 2.22 -6.67
C VAL A 62 -14.98 1.17 -7.55
N VAL A 63 -16.25 1.39 -7.86
CA VAL A 63 -17.06 0.46 -8.68
C VAL A 63 -16.61 0.49 -10.13
N THR A 64 -16.39 1.67 -10.71
CA THR A 64 -15.95 1.82 -12.10
C THR A 64 -14.58 1.16 -12.32
N GLU A 65 -13.62 1.43 -11.45
CA GLU A 65 -12.28 0.83 -11.57
C GLU A 65 -12.30 -0.66 -11.28
N TRP A 66 -13.12 -1.13 -10.33
CA TRP A 66 -13.31 -2.55 -10.10
C TRP A 66 -13.95 -3.24 -11.31
N CYS A 67 -14.97 -2.66 -11.93
CA CYS A 67 -15.58 -3.20 -13.13
C CYS A 67 -14.59 -3.33 -14.30
N LYS A 68 -13.66 -2.39 -14.40
CA LYS A 68 -12.64 -2.36 -15.46
C LYS A 68 -11.56 -3.44 -15.27
N PHE A 69 -11.16 -3.73 -14.03
CA PHE A 69 -10.03 -4.60 -13.77
C PHE A 69 -10.36 -5.95 -13.12
N ALA A 70 -11.47 -6.06 -12.39
CA ALA A 70 -11.71 -7.18 -11.48
C ALA A 70 -13.18 -7.67 -11.44
N SER A 71 -14.01 -7.33 -12.41
CA SER A 71 -15.45 -7.67 -12.42
C SER A 71 -15.75 -9.17 -12.40
N ASP A 72 -14.82 -9.99 -12.86
CA ASP A 72 -14.88 -11.45 -12.86
C ASP A 72 -14.34 -12.09 -11.57
N ARG A 73 -13.79 -11.29 -10.63
CA ARG A 73 -13.09 -11.78 -9.46
C ARG A 73 -13.89 -11.65 -8.17
N LYS A 74 -13.81 -12.66 -7.34
CA LYS A 74 -14.26 -12.57 -5.94
C LYS A 74 -13.39 -11.54 -5.22
N THR A 75 -14.01 -10.56 -4.56
CA THR A 75 -13.35 -9.34 -4.10
C THR A 75 -13.60 -9.06 -2.63
N ILE A 76 -12.58 -8.60 -1.91
CA ILE A 76 -12.72 -7.98 -0.59
C ILE A 76 -12.43 -6.48 -0.72
N VAL A 77 -13.29 -5.65 -0.13
CA VAL A 77 -13.09 -4.21 -0.01
C VAL A 77 -12.86 -3.85 1.46
N PHE A 78 -11.79 -3.12 1.73
CA PHE A 78 -11.50 -2.58 3.05
C PHE A 78 -11.79 -1.08 3.06
N GLY A 79 -12.85 -0.68 3.79
CA GLY A 79 -13.22 0.71 3.95
C GLY A 79 -12.65 1.33 5.23
N ALA A 80 -12.67 2.66 5.33
CA ALA A 80 -12.14 3.40 6.48
C ALA A 80 -13.07 3.30 7.70
N THR A 81 -14.38 3.41 7.49
CA THR A 81 -15.43 3.38 8.53
C THR A 81 -16.62 2.53 8.09
N ILE A 82 -17.51 2.21 9.01
CA ILE A 82 -18.74 1.47 8.70
C ILE A 82 -19.59 2.24 7.67
N LYS A 83 -19.76 3.55 7.84
CA LYS A 83 -20.50 4.39 6.88
C LYS A 83 -19.87 4.39 5.49
N HIS A 84 -18.54 4.43 5.43
CA HIS A 84 -17.82 4.33 4.17
C HIS A 84 -18.08 2.96 3.50
N CYS A 85 -18.05 1.88 4.28
CA CYS A 85 -18.37 0.55 3.79
C CYS A 85 -19.83 0.45 3.31
N GLU A 86 -20.78 1.03 4.05
CA GLU A 86 -22.20 1.08 3.67
C GLU A 86 -22.40 1.79 2.33
N GLU A 87 -21.73 2.92 2.13
CA GLU A 87 -21.82 3.70 0.90
C GLU A 87 -21.19 2.94 -0.30
N ILE A 88 -20.00 2.34 -0.12
CA ILE A 88 -19.40 1.51 -1.15
C ILE A 88 -20.33 0.32 -1.50
N CYS A 89 -20.92 -0.32 -0.48
CA CYS A 89 -21.85 -1.43 -0.69
C CYS A 89 -23.07 -0.99 -1.53
N ARG A 90 -23.65 0.15 -1.19
CA ARG A 90 -24.75 0.73 -1.94
C ARG A 90 -24.38 0.96 -3.41
N GLN A 91 -23.21 1.53 -3.67
CA GLN A 91 -22.74 1.78 -5.05
C GLN A 91 -22.56 0.48 -5.86
N PHE A 92 -22.02 -0.58 -5.24
CA PHE A 92 -21.95 -1.90 -5.90
C PHE A 92 -23.33 -2.47 -6.21
N VAL A 93 -24.25 -2.39 -5.26
CA VAL A 93 -25.64 -2.88 -5.44
C VAL A 93 -26.36 -2.07 -6.52
N ASP A 94 -26.23 -0.75 -6.54
CA ASP A 94 -26.79 0.13 -7.57
C ASP A 94 -26.22 -0.18 -8.96
N ALA A 95 -24.97 -0.66 -9.04
CA ALA A 95 -24.35 -1.14 -10.27
C ALA A 95 -24.74 -2.58 -10.65
N GLY A 96 -25.65 -3.21 -9.90
CA GLY A 96 -26.10 -4.59 -10.15
C GLY A 96 -25.13 -5.68 -9.67
N VAL A 97 -24.18 -5.35 -8.82
CA VAL A 97 -23.19 -6.30 -8.26
C VAL A 97 -23.64 -6.74 -6.87
N MET A 98 -23.72 -8.05 -6.65
CA MET A 98 -24.04 -8.61 -5.33
C MET A 98 -22.87 -8.35 -4.35
N ALA A 99 -23.08 -7.41 -3.45
CA ALA A 99 -22.15 -7.02 -2.40
C ALA A 99 -22.76 -7.23 -1.02
N ALA A 100 -21.92 -7.55 -0.02
CA ALA A 100 -22.36 -7.76 1.35
C ALA A 100 -21.40 -7.07 2.35
N LEU A 101 -21.99 -6.59 3.45
CA LEU A 101 -21.27 -5.94 4.54
C LEU A 101 -20.87 -6.96 5.62
N PHE A 102 -19.62 -6.90 6.03
CA PHE A 102 -19.08 -7.65 7.16
C PHE A 102 -18.46 -6.66 8.17
N THR A 103 -19.27 -6.21 9.12
CA THR A 103 -18.90 -5.18 10.10
C THR A 103 -19.16 -5.62 11.53
N SER A 104 -18.86 -4.77 12.51
CA SER A 104 -19.21 -5.03 13.92
C SER A 104 -20.72 -5.11 14.17
N HIS A 105 -21.53 -4.56 13.27
CA HIS A 105 -23.00 -4.62 13.36
C HIS A 105 -23.58 -5.94 12.87
N THR A 106 -22.82 -6.75 12.13
CA THR A 106 -23.23 -8.08 11.68
C THR A 106 -23.23 -9.04 12.87
N THR A 107 -24.35 -9.70 13.15
CA THR A 107 -24.46 -10.67 14.26
C THR A 107 -23.57 -11.90 14.04
N PRO A 108 -23.24 -12.68 15.07
CA PRO A 108 -22.41 -13.89 14.92
C PRO A 108 -23.04 -14.92 13.98
N GLU A 109 -24.34 -15.07 13.99
CA GLU A 109 -25.11 -15.96 13.14
C GLU A 109 -25.04 -15.52 11.68
N GLU A 110 -25.36 -14.24 11.43
CA GLU A 110 -25.26 -13.65 10.08
C GLU A 110 -23.84 -13.73 9.53
N ARG A 111 -22.83 -13.51 10.36
CA ARG A 111 -21.41 -13.66 9.96
C ARG A 111 -21.11 -15.06 9.47
N LYS A 112 -21.59 -16.07 10.20
CA LYS A 112 -21.36 -17.47 9.85
C LYS A 112 -22.03 -17.83 8.52
N GLU A 113 -23.28 -17.41 8.34
CA GLU A 113 -24.04 -17.63 7.10
C GLU A 113 -23.41 -16.90 5.91
N LEU A 114 -23.05 -15.64 6.10
CA LEU A 114 -22.40 -14.80 5.10
C LEU A 114 -21.06 -15.38 4.64
N LEU A 115 -20.23 -15.83 5.57
CA LEU A 115 -18.95 -16.45 5.24
C LEU A 115 -19.14 -17.79 4.55
N ALA A 116 -20.05 -18.63 5.04
CA ALA A 116 -20.35 -19.90 4.41
C ALA A 116 -20.87 -19.75 2.96
N GLU A 117 -21.65 -18.69 2.70
CA GLU A 117 -22.08 -18.36 1.33
C GLU A 117 -20.91 -17.82 0.50
N TYR A 118 -20.12 -16.88 1.05
CA TYR A 118 -19.01 -16.28 0.33
C TYR A 118 -17.86 -17.28 0.03
N GLU A 119 -17.70 -18.33 0.83
CA GLU A 119 -16.71 -19.40 0.62
C GLU A 119 -17.02 -20.26 -0.61
N LYS A 120 -18.28 -20.37 -1.03
CA LYS A 120 -18.65 -21.20 -2.18
C LYS A 120 -17.98 -20.66 -3.46
N PRO A 121 -17.39 -21.52 -4.30
CA PRO A 121 -16.78 -21.08 -5.57
C PRO A 121 -17.77 -20.38 -6.51
N ASP A 122 -19.04 -20.80 -6.48
CA ASP A 122 -20.15 -20.27 -7.25
C ASP A 122 -21.02 -19.26 -6.48
N SER A 123 -20.50 -18.70 -5.39
CA SER A 123 -21.20 -17.70 -4.58
C SER A 123 -21.78 -16.57 -5.42
N ALA A 124 -23.03 -16.21 -5.13
CA ALA A 124 -23.66 -15.03 -5.71
C ALA A 124 -23.00 -13.73 -5.21
N ILE A 125 -22.43 -13.75 -4.00
CA ILE A 125 -21.75 -12.59 -3.42
C ILE A 125 -20.39 -12.42 -4.09
N ARG A 126 -20.26 -11.37 -4.89
CA ARG A 126 -19.01 -11.03 -5.57
C ARG A 126 -18.08 -10.18 -4.72
N VAL A 127 -18.63 -9.30 -3.89
CA VAL A 127 -17.89 -8.29 -3.14
C VAL A 127 -18.25 -8.39 -1.67
N LEU A 128 -17.25 -8.63 -0.82
CA LEU A 128 -17.37 -8.59 0.64
C LEU A 128 -16.69 -7.33 1.16
N ILE A 129 -17.41 -6.52 1.93
CA ILE A 129 -16.94 -5.19 2.35
C ILE A 129 -16.79 -5.15 3.87
N SER A 130 -15.62 -4.73 4.36
CA SER A 130 -15.30 -4.70 5.79
C SER A 130 -14.45 -3.49 6.16
N VAL A 131 -14.55 -3.06 7.43
CA VAL A 131 -13.67 -2.01 7.99
C VAL A 131 -12.34 -2.58 8.42
N GLU A 132 -12.33 -3.78 8.99
CA GLU A 132 -11.13 -4.41 9.54
C GLU A 132 -10.68 -5.57 8.65
N ALA A 133 -9.37 -5.85 8.71
CA ALA A 133 -8.84 -7.07 8.12
C ALA A 133 -9.58 -8.26 8.72
N LEU A 134 -10.59 -8.76 8.01
CA LEU A 134 -11.55 -9.78 8.38
C LEU A 134 -11.00 -10.71 9.47
N ALA A 135 -11.71 -10.75 10.61
CA ALA A 135 -11.26 -11.29 11.89
C ALA A 135 -10.73 -12.74 11.78
N LYS A 136 -10.16 -13.26 12.87
CA LYS A 136 -9.70 -14.65 12.99
C LYS A 136 -10.75 -15.64 12.46
N GLY A 137 -10.32 -16.53 11.57
CA GLY A 137 -11.19 -17.55 10.97
C GLY A 137 -11.64 -17.29 9.54
N PHE A 138 -11.36 -16.11 8.96
CA PHE A 138 -11.59 -15.87 7.54
C PHE A 138 -10.48 -16.53 6.70
N ASP A 139 -10.81 -17.55 5.94
CA ASP A 139 -9.89 -18.31 5.08
C ASP A 139 -10.47 -18.62 3.70
N VAL A 140 -10.93 -17.58 2.99
CA VAL A 140 -11.42 -17.72 1.62
C VAL A 140 -10.25 -17.60 0.66
N LYS A 141 -9.86 -18.70 0.02
CA LYS A 141 -8.63 -18.77 -0.80
C LYS A 141 -8.82 -18.21 -2.21
N ASP A 142 -10.00 -18.29 -2.75
CA ASP A 142 -10.32 -17.88 -4.13
C ASP A 142 -10.55 -16.36 -4.30
N VAL A 143 -10.31 -15.56 -3.26
CA VAL A 143 -10.33 -14.10 -3.37
C VAL A 143 -9.27 -13.64 -4.35
N GLY A 144 -9.71 -13.15 -5.51
CA GLY A 144 -8.84 -12.73 -6.62
C GLY A 144 -8.59 -11.23 -6.69
N CYS A 145 -9.29 -10.43 -5.87
CA CYS A 145 -9.10 -8.98 -5.80
C CYS A 145 -9.23 -8.45 -4.37
N VAL A 146 -8.39 -7.48 -4.03
CA VAL A 146 -8.50 -6.68 -2.79
C VAL A 146 -8.58 -5.22 -3.18
N CYS A 147 -9.65 -4.53 -2.76
CA CYS A 147 -9.77 -3.07 -2.88
C CYS A 147 -9.39 -2.45 -1.54
N ASP A 148 -8.29 -1.69 -1.52
CA ASP A 148 -7.82 -0.99 -0.34
C ASP A 148 -8.32 0.47 -0.38
N CYS A 149 -9.43 0.71 0.34
CA CYS A 149 -10.04 2.02 0.50
C CYS A 149 -9.85 2.58 1.92
N ARG A 150 -8.89 2.04 2.68
CA ARG A 150 -8.59 2.45 4.06
C ARG A 150 -7.19 3.08 4.15
N PRO A 151 -7.08 4.42 4.17
CA PRO A 151 -5.78 5.07 4.33
C PRO A 151 -5.12 4.69 5.67
N LEU A 152 -3.88 4.24 5.62
CA LEU A 152 -3.06 3.90 6.79
C LEU A 152 -1.82 4.78 6.81
N ARG A 153 -1.49 5.36 7.98
CA ARG A 153 -0.34 6.24 8.13
C ARG A 153 0.96 5.49 8.40
N LYS A 154 0.94 4.56 9.34
CA LYS A 154 2.13 3.85 9.84
C LYS A 154 1.96 2.34 9.94
N SER A 155 0.75 1.82 9.93
CA SER A 155 0.48 0.41 10.19
C SER A 155 0.66 -0.45 8.94
N LEU A 156 1.92 -0.66 8.52
CA LEU A 156 2.25 -1.60 7.45
C LEU A 156 1.76 -3.02 7.78
N SER A 157 1.79 -3.43 9.05
CA SER A 157 1.28 -4.76 9.45
C SER A 157 -0.21 -4.93 9.13
N THR A 158 -1.02 -3.89 9.34
CA THR A 158 -2.44 -3.91 8.96
C THR A 158 -2.60 -3.99 7.44
N ALA A 159 -1.81 -3.21 6.68
CA ALA A 159 -1.82 -3.24 5.22
C ALA A 159 -1.49 -4.66 4.70
N ILE A 160 -0.41 -5.28 5.19
CA ILE A 160 -0.01 -6.64 4.81
C ILE A 160 -1.11 -7.66 5.16
N GLN A 161 -1.78 -7.52 6.30
CA GLN A 161 -2.89 -8.41 6.67
C GLN A 161 -4.09 -8.27 5.74
N MET A 162 -4.44 -7.03 5.33
CA MET A 162 -5.50 -6.76 4.37
C MET A 162 -5.15 -7.36 2.99
N TRP A 163 -3.98 -7.03 2.46
CA TRP A 163 -3.54 -7.51 1.14
C TRP A 163 -3.34 -9.03 1.11
N GLY A 164 -2.82 -9.60 2.20
CA GLY A 164 -2.59 -11.02 2.36
C GLY A 164 -3.85 -11.89 2.24
N ARG A 165 -5.05 -11.31 2.43
CA ARG A 165 -6.31 -12.04 2.23
C ARG A 165 -6.50 -12.49 0.79
N GLY A 166 -5.98 -11.73 -0.17
CA GLY A 166 -6.02 -12.07 -1.58
C GLY A 166 -4.84 -12.90 -2.08
N LEU A 167 -3.77 -13.08 -1.31
CA LEU A 167 -2.55 -13.70 -1.83
C LEU A 167 -2.53 -15.23 -1.76
N ARG A 168 -3.45 -15.87 -1.04
CA ARG A 168 -3.48 -17.33 -0.92
C ARG A 168 -3.75 -17.99 -2.27
N SER A 169 -3.06 -19.09 -2.54
CA SER A 169 -3.31 -19.88 -3.75
C SER A 169 -4.62 -20.67 -3.65
N SER A 170 -5.31 -20.85 -4.77
CA SER A 170 -6.51 -21.66 -4.91
C SER A 170 -6.43 -22.39 -6.25
N PRO A 171 -5.65 -23.48 -6.33
CA PRO A 171 -5.46 -24.23 -7.56
C PRO A 171 -6.77 -24.80 -8.11
N GLU A 172 -7.69 -25.19 -7.23
CA GLU A 172 -9.01 -25.72 -7.54
C GLU A 172 -9.91 -24.74 -8.31
N THR A 173 -9.69 -23.43 -8.13
CA THR A 173 -10.43 -22.38 -8.85
C THR A 173 -9.65 -21.80 -10.04
N GLY A 174 -8.44 -22.30 -10.28
CA GLY A 174 -7.55 -21.79 -11.34
C GLY A 174 -6.99 -20.39 -11.08
N LYS A 175 -6.99 -19.95 -9.82
CA LYS A 175 -6.45 -18.63 -9.43
C LYS A 175 -4.94 -18.56 -9.67
N THR A 176 -4.51 -17.64 -10.52
CA THR A 176 -3.09 -17.44 -10.90
C THR A 176 -2.45 -16.19 -10.33
N ASP A 177 -3.24 -15.18 -9.95
CA ASP A 177 -2.78 -13.92 -9.38
C ASP A 177 -3.84 -13.31 -8.45
N CYS A 178 -3.47 -12.23 -7.76
CA CYS A 178 -4.39 -11.37 -7.03
C CYS A 178 -4.20 -9.92 -7.47
N MET A 179 -5.27 -9.22 -7.74
CA MET A 179 -5.26 -7.79 -7.98
C MET A 179 -5.40 -7.01 -6.67
N LEU A 180 -4.53 -6.05 -6.45
CA LEU A 180 -4.68 -5.02 -5.41
C LEU A 180 -5.05 -3.71 -6.09
N LEU A 181 -6.28 -3.25 -5.86
CA LEU A 181 -6.75 -1.94 -6.27
C LEU A 181 -6.59 -0.99 -5.08
N ASP A 182 -5.53 -0.19 -5.08
CA ASP A 182 -5.19 0.72 -3.98
C ASP A 182 -5.75 2.11 -4.23
N PHE A 183 -6.90 2.39 -3.63
CA PHE A 183 -7.55 3.70 -3.62
C PHE A 183 -7.03 4.61 -2.50
N SER A 184 -6.30 4.06 -1.55
CA SER A 184 -5.83 4.75 -0.35
C SER A 184 -4.42 5.32 -0.46
N GLY A 185 -3.66 4.92 -1.50
CA GLY A 185 -2.25 5.25 -1.68
C GLY A 185 -1.33 4.55 -0.67
N ASN A 186 -1.81 3.50 0.00
CA ASN A 186 -1.03 2.75 0.98
C ASN A 186 0.17 2.08 0.34
N ILE A 187 -0.02 1.50 -0.86
CA ILE A 187 1.06 0.79 -1.55
C ILE A 187 2.22 1.72 -1.90
N ILE A 188 1.91 2.96 -2.33
CA ILE A 188 2.93 3.97 -2.63
C ILE A 188 3.63 4.43 -1.34
N ARG A 189 2.85 4.55 -0.24
CA ARG A 189 3.37 4.97 1.07
C ARG A 189 4.30 3.95 1.68
N PHE A 190 3.96 2.68 1.58
CA PHE A 190 4.70 1.57 2.20
C PHE A 190 5.60 0.82 1.22
N ALA A 191 5.74 1.26 -0.03
CA ALA A 191 6.40 0.52 -1.10
C ALA A 191 7.78 -0.02 -0.72
N ALA A 192 8.64 0.82 -0.12
CA ALA A 192 10.00 0.43 0.24
C ALA A 192 10.04 -0.59 1.38
N ASP A 193 9.23 -0.36 2.42
CA ASP A 193 9.18 -1.25 3.59
C ASP A 193 8.50 -2.58 3.24
N PHE A 194 7.46 -2.54 2.40
CA PHE A 194 6.79 -3.75 1.91
C PHE A 194 7.71 -4.59 1.02
N GLU A 195 8.45 -3.95 0.11
CA GLU A 195 9.42 -4.62 -0.75
C GLU A 195 10.51 -5.31 0.06
N ASP A 196 11.02 -4.65 1.11
CA ASP A 196 12.02 -5.24 1.99
C ASP A 196 11.49 -6.47 2.74
N ILE A 197 10.28 -6.37 3.33
CA ILE A 197 9.64 -7.50 3.99
C ILE A 197 9.32 -8.62 3.01
N PHE A 198 8.89 -8.31 1.80
CA PHE A 198 8.57 -9.30 0.77
C PHE A 198 9.80 -10.16 0.43
N HIS A 199 10.96 -9.55 0.29
CA HIS A 199 12.19 -10.24 -0.11
C HIS A 199 12.99 -10.81 1.06
N ASN A 200 13.03 -10.12 2.19
CA ASN A 200 13.96 -10.42 3.29
C ASN A 200 13.25 -10.88 4.57
N GLY A 201 11.91 -10.80 4.62
CA GLY A 201 11.14 -11.06 5.84
C GLY A 201 11.25 -9.92 6.85
N LEU A 202 10.87 -10.18 8.09
CA LEU A 202 10.94 -9.18 9.17
C LEU A 202 12.38 -9.07 9.67
N PRO A 203 12.99 -7.87 9.73
CA PRO A 203 14.40 -7.70 10.13
C PRO A 203 14.60 -7.89 11.63
N ALA A 204 13.60 -7.56 12.46
CA ALA A 204 13.67 -7.66 13.92
C ALA A 204 12.28 -7.70 14.55
N LEU A 205 12.26 -8.16 15.83
CA LEU A 205 11.08 -8.01 16.67
C LEU A 205 10.95 -6.57 17.16
N ASP A 206 9.74 -6.02 17.05
CA ASP A 206 9.44 -4.71 17.62
C ASP A 206 9.44 -4.79 19.16
N HIS A 207 10.30 -4.02 19.80
CA HIS A 207 10.40 -3.91 21.26
C HIS A 207 9.31 -3.03 21.88
N GLY A 208 8.41 -2.48 21.07
CA GLY A 208 7.29 -1.66 21.52
C GLY A 208 7.69 -0.23 21.89
N GLU A 209 8.90 0.21 21.59
CA GLU A 209 9.35 1.59 21.83
C GLU A 209 8.58 2.61 21.00
N LYS A 210 8.01 2.20 19.87
CA LYS A 210 7.12 3.04 19.05
C LYS A 210 5.67 3.01 19.52
N LEU A 211 5.34 2.19 20.50
CA LEU A 211 4.02 2.04 21.11
C LEU A 211 3.92 2.71 22.48
N ASP A 212 4.91 3.49 22.92
CA ASP A 212 4.66 4.49 23.94
C ASP A 212 3.66 5.51 23.34
N LYS A 213 2.42 5.05 23.31
CA LYS A 213 1.30 5.94 23.44
C LYS A 213 1.55 6.67 24.75
N ALA A 214 2.12 7.86 24.69
CA ALA A 214 1.75 8.84 25.68
C ALA A 214 0.22 8.87 25.61
N ILE A 215 -0.41 8.15 26.52
CA ILE A 215 -1.79 8.37 26.89
C ILE A 215 -1.73 9.77 27.48
N ARG A 216 -1.75 10.79 26.60
CA ARG A 216 -2.12 12.13 27.01
C ARG A 216 -3.54 11.94 27.49
N ARG A 217 -3.70 11.90 28.82
CA ARG A 217 -4.99 11.99 29.44
C ARG A 217 -5.70 13.18 28.80
N ASP A 218 -6.97 13.02 28.53
CA ASP A 218 -7.85 14.00 27.87
C ASP A 218 -8.02 15.33 28.67
N GLU A 219 -7.11 15.65 29.56
CA GLU A 219 -7.15 16.81 30.46
C GLU A 219 -6.92 18.15 29.75
N ASP A 220 -6.44 18.13 28.48
CA ASP A 220 -6.11 19.35 27.74
C ASP A 220 -6.90 19.55 26.43
N LYS A 221 -7.96 18.79 26.18
CA LYS A 221 -8.84 19.13 25.07
C LYS A 221 -9.78 20.25 25.50
N PRO A 222 -9.79 21.41 24.80
CA PRO A 222 -10.76 22.46 25.08
C PRO A 222 -12.16 21.85 24.91
N GLU A 223 -13.01 21.99 25.96
CA GLU A 223 -14.38 21.50 25.91
C GLU A 223 -15.08 21.99 24.64
N SER A 224 -15.59 21.07 23.84
CA SER A 224 -16.32 21.42 22.63
C SER A 224 -17.58 22.22 22.92
N LYS A 225 -17.81 23.29 22.14
CA LYS A 225 -18.97 24.16 22.22
C LYS A 225 -20.01 23.78 21.18
N CYS A 226 -21.28 23.86 21.51
CA CYS A 226 -22.36 23.75 20.54
C CYS A 226 -22.25 24.88 19.48
N PRO A 227 -22.20 24.55 18.16
CA PRO A 227 -22.11 25.56 17.10
C PRO A 227 -23.31 26.49 17.03
N SER A 228 -24.50 26.06 17.53
CA SER A 228 -25.74 26.81 17.48
C SER A 228 -25.92 27.75 18.68
N CYS A 229 -25.68 27.27 19.91
CA CYS A 229 -25.99 28.04 21.12
C CYS A 229 -24.80 28.26 22.09
N GLY A 230 -23.63 27.74 21.76
CA GLY A 230 -22.42 27.88 22.58
C GLY A 230 -22.39 27.01 23.85
N HIS A 231 -23.43 26.20 24.12
CA HIS A 231 -23.50 25.33 25.30
C HIS A 231 -22.35 24.33 25.35
N LYS A 232 -21.83 24.08 26.57
CA LYS A 232 -20.78 23.10 26.86
C LYS A 232 -21.24 22.14 27.98
N PRO A 233 -20.83 20.87 27.96
CA PRO A 233 -20.10 20.17 26.91
C PRO A 233 -20.99 19.86 25.71
N PHE A 234 -20.38 19.79 24.52
CA PHE A 234 -21.07 19.41 23.29
C PHE A 234 -20.42 18.18 22.66
N ALA A 235 -21.24 17.18 22.33
CA ALA A 235 -20.77 15.99 21.59
C ALA A 235 -21.50 15.90 20.22
N LYS A 236 -22.48 15.03 20.08
CA LYS A 236 -23.27 14.86 18.84
C LYS A 236 -24.58 15.65 18.86
N ARG A 237 -25.22 15.76 20.03
CA ARG A 237 -26.49 16.47 20.23
C ARG A 237 -26.37 17.42 21.39
N CYS A 238 -26.82 18.65 21.21
CA CYS A 238 -26.80 19.67 22.26
C CYS A 238 -27.91 19.43 23.27
N MET A 239 -27.54 19.33 24.54
CA MET A 239 -28.52 19.14 25.63
C MET A 239 -29.36 20.40 25.89
N ALA A 240 -28.87 21.58 25.50
CA ALA A 240 -29.59 22.85 25.74
C ALA A 240 -30.54 23.26 24.60
N CYS A 241 -30.09 23.12 23.32
CA CYS A 241 -30.89 23.60 22.18
C CYS A 241 -31.33 22.49 21.23
N GLY A 242 -30.96 21.23 21.50
CA GLY A 242 -31.30 20.10 20.65
C GLY A 242 -30.56 20.04 19.33
N PHE A 243 -29.62 20.96 19.04
CA PHE A 243 -28.82 20.95 17.81
C PHE A 243 -28.09 19.63 17.68
N GLU A 244 -28.26 18.98 16.56
CA GLU A 244 -27.58 17.70 16.22
C GLU A 244 -26.69 17.92 15.00
N VAL A 245 -25.43 17.45 15.08
CA VAL A 245 -24.51 17.48 13.95
C VAL A 245 -25.03 16.49 12.91
N GLN A 246 -25.60 17.01 11.83
CA GLN A 246 -25.89 16.20 10.66
C GLN A 246 -24.54 15.88 9.99
N SER A 247 -24.10 14.64 10.11
CA SER A 247 -22.98 14.16 9.32
C SER A 247 -23.46 13.98 7.88
N SER A 248 -23.29 15.00 7.06
CA SER A 248 -23.45 14.87 5.63
C SER A 248 -22.26 14.06 5.11
N SER A 249 -22.50 12.84 4.74
CA SER A 249 -21.54 12.05 3.95
C SER A 249 -21.66 12.48 2.49
N LEU A 250 -21.04 13.59 2.14
CA LEU A 250 -20.80 13.94 0.74
C LEU A 250 -19.51 13.28 0.33
N ILE A 251 -19.62 12.14 -0.37
CA ILE A 251 -18.49 11.53 -1.09
C ILE A 251 -18.24 12.41 -2.31
N VAL A 252 -17.14 13.14 -2.29
CA VAL A 252 -16.67 13.88 -3.45
C VAL A 252 -15.77 12.96 -4.26
N HIS A 253 -16.19 12.64 -5.48
CA HIS A 253 -15.38 11.86 -6.41
C HIS A 253 -14.44 12.79 -7.17
N GLU A 254 -13.13 12.59 -7.00
CA GLU A 254 -12.15 13.13 -7.94
C GLU A 254 -11.87 12.11 -9.05
N ALA A 255 -11.91 12.57 -10.30
CA ALA A 255 -11.59 11.75 -11.45
C ALA A 255 -10.09 11.40 -11.47
N GLY A 256 -9.76 10.13 -11.28
CA GLY A 256 -8.40 9.61 -11.35
C GLY A 256 -8.38 8.27 -12.07
N GLU A 257 -7.38 8.05 -12.90
CA GLU A 257 -7.15 6.75 -13.53
C GLU A 257 -6.21 5.89 -12.69
N MET A 258 -6.60 4.64 -12.44
CA MET A 258 -5.71 3.64 -11.88
C MET A 258 -4.71 3.16 -12.92
N ARG A 259 -3.44 3.02 -12.50
CA ARG A 259 -2.36 2.47 -13.32
C ARG A 259 -1.70 1.32 -12.58
N GLU A 260 -1.26 0.31 -13.34
CA GLU A 260 -0.53 -0.82 -12.75
C GLU A 260 0.80 -0.35 -12.17
N VAL A 261 1.03 -0.64 -10.89
CA VAL A 261 2.28 -0.37 -10.18
C VAL A 261 3.03 -1.67 -10.01
N MET A 262 4.24 -1.75 -10.52
CA MET A 262 5.08 -2.94 -10.45
C MET A 262 5.72 -3.05 -9.06
N ILE A 263 5.25 -4.01 -8.24
CA ILE A 263 5.85 -4.33 -6.93
C ILE A 263 6.42 -5.74 -6.99
N GLY A 264 7.66 -5.91 -6.49
CA GLY A 264 8.32 -7.22 -6.50
C GLY A 264 8.78 -7.70 -7.87
N LYS A 265 8.46 -7.02 -8.95
CA LYS A 265 9.19 -7.12 -10.22
C LYS A 265 10.38 -6.16 -10.14
N LYS A 266 11.51 -6.56 -10.74
CA LYS A 266 12.71 -5.73 -10.83
C LYS A 266 12.34 -4.27 -10.99
N LYS A 267 12.84 -3.40 -10.10
CA LYS A 267 12.64 -1.93 -10.19
C LYS A 267 12.90 -1.48 -11.62
N ALA A 268 12.33 -0.35 -12.05
CA ALA A 268 12.73 0.30 -13.31
C ALA A 268 14.25 0.57 -13.39
N ALA A 269 14.96 0.55 -12.23
CA ALA A 269 16.42 0.41 -12.16
C ALA A 269 16.91 -0.99 -12.58
N ASP A 270 16.03 -1.97 -12.71
CA ASP A 270 16.34 -3.36 -13.09
C ASP A 270 15.94 -3.70 -14.54
N ASP A 271 15.33 -2.77 -15.28
CA ASP A 271 15.39 -2.80 -16.74
C ASP A 271 16.83 -2.43 -17.13
N PRO A 272 17.64 -3.39 -17.60
CA PRO A 272 19.03 -3.12 -17.93
C PRO A 272 19.17 -2.01 -18.98
N ARG A 273 18.19 -1.87 -19.88
CA ARG A 273 18.19 -0.82 -20.90
C ARG A 273 17.94 0.54 -20.27
N HIS A 274 16.94 0.66 -19.44
CA HIS A 274 16.62 1.92 -18.73
C HIS A 274 17.72 2.32 -17.75
N LEU A 275 18.33 1.34 -17.05
CA LEU A 275 19.51 1.59 -16.22
C LEU A 275 20.67 2.16 -17.05
N TRP A 276 20.95 1.57 -18.24
CA TRP A 276 21.97 2.05 -19.15
C TRP A 276 21.72 3.51 -19.56
N GLU A 277 20.51 3.85 -19.94
CA GLU A 277 20.10 5.21 -20.33
C GLU A 277 20.33 6.24 -19.21
N GLN A 278 19.93 5.89 -17.96
CA GLN A 278 20.20 6.74 -16.81
C GLN A 278 21.68 6.94 -16.53
N LEU A 279 22.46 5.86 -16.64
CA LEU A 279 23.92 5.92 -16.41
C LEU A 279 24.63 6.71 -17.51
N CYS A 280 24.20 6.61 -18.76
CA CYS A 280 24.68 7.45 -19.86
C CYS A 280 24.39 8.92 -19.59
N THR A 281 23.15 9.26 -19.18
CA THR A 281 22.75 10.62 -18.83
C THR A 281 23.61 11.17 -17.68
N LEU A 282 23.74 10.41 -16.60
CA LEU A 282 24.53 10.81 -15.43
C LEU A 282 26.02 10.93 -15.80
N SER A 283 26.52 10.08 -16.66
CA SER A 283 27.93 10.13 -17.09
C SER A 283 28.22 11.35 -17.96
N ARG A 284 27.30 11.75 -18.84
CA ARG A 284 27.42 12.98 -19.64
C ARG A 284 27.44 14.23 -18.78
N SER A 285 26.70 14.26 -17.66
CA SER A 285 26.68 15.39 -16.73
C SER A 285 27.84 15.38 -15.70
N SER A 286 28.71 14.38 -15.72
CA SER A 286 29.71 14.15 -14.68
C SER A 286 31.14 14.13 -15.22
N GLY A 287 31.99 15.08 -14.81
CA GLY A 287 33.44 15.06 -15.09
C GLY A 287 33.82 15.17 -16.59
N ALA A 288 35.03 14.73 -16.93
CA ALA A 288 35.57 14.87 -18.28
C ALA A 288 34.73 14.09 -19.34
N GLN A 289 34.38 14.76 -20.43
CA GLN A 289 33.47 14.26 -21.46
C GLN A 289 34.05 13.10 -22.28
N ASP A 290 35.35 13.14 -22.54
CA ASP A 290 36.11 12.08 -23.22
C ASP A 290 36.04 10.73 -22.50
N LYS A 291 35.89 10.74 -21.18
CA LYS A 291 35.76 9.56 -20.31
C LYS A 291 34.34 9.12 -20.06
N ALA A 292 33.34 9.84 -20.56
CA ALA A 292 31.92 9.56 -20.27
C ALA A 292 31.47 8.15 -20.72
N PRO A 293 31.81 7.66 -21.91
CA PRO A 293 31.43 6.29 -22.31
C PRO A 293 32.00 5.20 -21.41
N GLY A 294 33.28 5.33 -21.03
CA GLY A 294 33.94 4.38 -20.14
C GLY A 294 33.40 4.38 -18.73
N ARG A 295 33.00 5.57 -18.21
CA ARG A 295 32.33 5.68 -16.90
C ARG A 295 30.96 5.01 -16.90
N ALA A 296 30.12 5.25 -17.92
CA ALA A 296 28.82 4.63 -18.04
C ALA A 296 28.92 3.11 -18.11
N TYR A 297 29.88 2.61 -18.91
CA TYR A 297 30.17 1.18 -19.03
C TYR A 297 30.59 0.58 -17.68
N TYR A 298 31.53 1.19 -16.99
CA TYR A 298 32.01 0.72 -15.69
C TYR A 298 30.89 0.70 -14.65
N TRP A 299 30.11 1.76 -14.54
CA TRP A 299 29.00 1.83 -13.60
C TRP A 299 27.92 0.79 -13.90
N PHE A 300 27.62 0.58 -15.17
CA PHE A 300 26.64 -0.44 -15.56
C PHE A 300 27.11 -1.83 -15.14
N ARG A 301 28.35 -2.18 -15.45
CA ARG A 301 28.93 -3.48 -15.08
C ARG A 301 28.91 -3.71 -13.56
N GLU A 302 29.25 -2.71 -12.78
CA GLU A 302 29.24 -2.81 -11.31
C GLU A 302 27.82 -2.93 -10.72
N ILE A 303 26.82 -2.31 -11.33
CA ILE A 303 25.44 -2.33 -10.83
C ILE A 303 24.67 -3.54 -11.35
N ALA A 304 24.81 -3.89 -12.64
CA ALA A 304 24.08 -4.97 -13.30
C ALA A 304 24.80 -6.32 -13.19
N GLY A 305 26.08 -6.35 -12.78
CA GLY A 305 26.89 -7.57 -12.74
C GLY A 305 27.34 -8.10 -14.10
N THR A 306 26.90 -7.45 -15.19
CA THR A 306 27.19 -7.85 -16.58
C THR A 306 27.56 -6.64 -17.42
N ALA A 307 28.29 -6.85 -18.52
CA ALA A 307 28.55 -5.77 -19.46
C ALA A 307 27.30 -5.38 -20.26
N PRO A 308 27.16 -4.10 -20.64
CA PRO A 308 26.06 -3.69 -21.52
C PRO A 308 26.20 -4.40 -22.88
N PRO A 309 25.10 -4.81 -23.54
CA PRO A 309 25.12 -5.40 -24.86
C PRO A 309 25.86 -4.51 -25.89
N LYS A 310 26.60 -5.10 -26.80
CA LYS A 310 27.41 -4.37 -27.77
C LYS A 310 26.62 -3.45 -28.71
N ASN A 311 25.32 -3.71 -28.88
CA ASN A 311 24.41 -2.89 -29.68
C ASN A 311 23.85 -1.69 -28.91
N TRP A 312 24.26 -1.47 -27.66
CA TRP A 312 23.86 -0.30 -26.86
C TRP A 312 24.95 0.78 -26.96
N ASP A 313 24.85 1.59 -28.00
CA ASP A 313 25.80 2.66 -28.21
C ASP A 313 25.57 3.83 -27.29
N PHE A 314 26.63 4.34 -26.65
CA PHE A 314 26.57 5.47 -25.72
C PHE A 314 26.13 6.76 -26.43
N ALA A 315 26.58 7.01 -27.64
CA ALA A 315 26.32 8.27 -28.36
C ALA A 315 24.85 8.41 -28.76
N SER A 316 24.25 7.31 -29.22
CA SER A 316 22.84 7.27 -29.65
C SER A 316 21.83 7.08 -28.52
N THR A 317 22.30 6.78 -27.28
CA THR A 317 21.42 6.57 -26.14
C THR A 317 20.77 7.90 -25.70
N PRO A 318 19.43 7.97 -25.59
CA PRO A 318 18.73 9.19 -25.21
C PRO A 318 19.04 9.62 -23.78
N ASN A 319 18.90 10.91 -23.50
CA ASN A 319 18.92 11.42 -22.14
C ASN A 319 17.57 11.17 -21.47
N VAL A 320 17.60 10.53 -20.28
CA VAL A 320 16.42 10.24 -19.47
C VAL A 320 16.59 10.79 -18.06
N PRO A 321 15.52 11.08 -17.32
CA PRO A 321 15.62 11.47 -15.91
C PRO A 321 16.33 10.42 -15.08
N VAL A 322 17.35 10.83 -14.31
CA VAL A 322 18.09 9.92 -13.42
C VAL A 322 17.36 9.78 -12.10
N THR A 323 17.01 8.56 -11.74
CA THR A 323 16.36 8.28 -10.47
C THR A 323 17.31 8.50 -9.29
N ARG A 324 16.73 8.89 -8.13
CA ARG A 324 17.49 9.10 -6.89
C ARG A 324 18.26 7.82 -6.47
N THR A 325 17.69 6.65 -6.74
CA THR A 325 18.30 5.34 -6.44
C THR A 325 19.60 5.14 -7.23
N VAL A 326 19.58 5.39 -8.54
CA VAL A 326 20.78 5.30 -9.39
C VAL A 326 21.82 6.33 -8.98
N SER A 327 21.40 7.57 -8.74
CA SER A 327 22.30 8.64 -8.27
C SER A 327 22.99 8.29 -6.95
N ASN A 328 22.25 7.78 -5.96
CA ASN A 328 22.79 7.37 -4.66
C ASN A 328 23.77 6.17 -4.79
N LYS A 329 23.47 5.17 -5.64
CA LYS A 329 24.40 4.05 -5.90
C LYS A 329 25.73 4.56 -6.46
N ILE A 330 25.68 5.46 -7.44
CA ILE A 330 26.90 6.03 -8.03
C ILE A 330 27.67 6.87 -7.00
N GLN A 331 26.99 7.64 -6.15
CA GLN A 331 27.63 8.39 -5.09
C GLN A 331 28.35 7.47 -4.08
N ALA A 332 27.71 6.37 -3.67
CA ALA A 332 28.32 5.38 -2.79
C ALA A 332 29.57 4.73 -3.43
N MET A 333 29.51 4.39 -4.71
CA MET A 333 30.68 3.86 -5.45
C MET A 333 31.84 4.86 -5.52
N ARG A 334 31.55 6.15 -5.74
CA ARG A 334 32.56 7.22 -5.72
C ARG A 334 33.23 7.36 -4.36
N ILE A 335 32.45 7.32 -3.27
CA ILE A 335 32.97 7.38 -1.90
C ILE A 335 33.86 6.18 -1.60
N ALA A 336 33.42 4.97 -1.96
CA ALA A 336 34.20 3.75 -1.78
C ALA A 336 35.53 3.79 -2.56
N TYR A 337 35.49 4.26 -3.80
CA TYR A 337 36.68 4.42 -4.61
C TYR A 337 37.65 5.44 -4.00
N ALA A 338 37.17 6.61 -3.58
CA ALA A 338 38.01 7.64 -2.93
C ALA A 338 38.68 7.11 -1.65
N LYS A 339 37.95 6.34 -0.82
CA LYS A 339 38.50 5.68 0.37
C LYS A 339 39.59 4.67 0.00
N SER A 340 39.38 3.86 -1.05
CA SER A 340 40.40 2.88 -1.48
C SER A 340 41.67 3.52 -2.00
N MET A 341 41.56 4.67 -2.67
CA MET A 341 42.71 5.44 -3.15
C MET A 341 43.48 6.09 -2.00
N SER A 342 42.80 6.63 -1.00
CA SER A 342 43.46 7.19 0.18
C SER A 342 44.22 6.15 1.01
N LEU A 343 43.64 4.92 1.13
CA LEU A 343 44.33 3.80 1.78
C LEU A 343 45.55 3.31 1.01
N ARG A 344 45.52 3.32 -0.33
CA ARG A 344 46.65 2.96 -1.17
C ARG A 344 47.76 4.03 -1.20
N ALA A 345 47.42 5.30 -0.97
CA ALA A 345 48.40 6.38 -0.90
C ALA A 345 49.05 6.47 0.50
N ALA A 346 48.45 5.84 1.51
CA ALA A 346 48.98 5.79 2.87
C ALA A 346 49.77 4.50 3.18
N ALA A 347 49.81 3.54 2.26
CA ALA A 347 50.59 2.32 2.31
C ALA A 347 51.79 2.43 1.40
#